data_d64189e29f4a7b0e3e173ee9d3b65a9b
#
_entry.id   d64189e29f4a7b0e3e173ee9d3b65a9b
#
_cell.length_a   1.000
_cell.length_b   1.000
_cell.length_c   1.000
_cell.angle_alpha   90.00
_cell.angle_beta   90.00
_cell.angle_gamma   90.00
#
_symmetry.space_group_name_H-M   'P 1'
#
loop_
_entity.id
_entity.type
_entity.pdbx_description
1 polymer ?
#
loop_
_entity_poly.entity_id
_entity_poly.type
_entity_poly.pdbx_seq_one_letter_code
_entity_poly.pdbx_strand_id
1 'polypeptide(L)'
;MIDHTKRIRDHFAESAQLKLEAVDGLAPEISRAASILTECLFADGKILACGNGGSASDAQHFAAELVGRFERERPELPAISLATDTSLLTAVANDYSFEQVFAKQVRALGTKGDVLLAISTSGNSANVMAAIEAAHKREMRVIAMTGKGGGHIGELMTPGDVNLCVPHSRTARIQEVHLLMIHCLCDAIDATLLGDES
;
A
#
# COMPACT_ATOMS: atom_id res chain seq x y z
N MET A 1 -7.57 -29.13 27.24
CA MET A 1 -6.93 -29.27 25.91
C MET A 1 -7.35 -28.08 25.07
N ILE A 2 -6.43 -27.44 24.33
CA ILE A 2 -6.76 -26.29 23.44
C ILE A 2 -7.48 -26.81 22.20
N ASP A 3 -8.68 -26.32 21.92
CA ASP A 3 -9.40 -26.64 20.68
C ASP A 3 -8.90 -25.73 19.54
N HIS A 4 -7.93 -26.22 18.80
CA HIS A 4 -7.37 -25.50 17.63
C HIS A 4 -8.38 -25.34 16.50
N THR A 5 -9.28 -26.32 16.29
CA THR A 5 -10.30 -26.27 15.23
C THR A 5 -11.26 -25.11 15.46
N LYS A 6 -11.75 -24.96 16.70
CA LYS A 6 -12.61 -23.83 17.07
C LYS A 6 -11.88 -22.49 16.85
N ARG A 7 -10.63 -22.38 17.33
CA ARG A 7 -9.83 -21.13 17.16
C ARG A 7 -9.65 -20.77 15.68
N ILE A 8 -9.38 -21.74 14.81
CA ILE A 8 -9.24 -21.51 13.38
C ILE A 8 -10.56 -21.00 12.79
N ARG A 9 -11.69 -21.63 13.10
CA ARG A 9 -13.01 -21.16 12.64
C ARG A 9 -13.31 -19.74 13.11
N ASP A 10 -12.98 -19.41 14.35
CA ASP A 10 -13.17 -18.05 14.91
C ASP A 10 -12.34 -17.02 14.11
N HIS A 11 -11.09 -17.35 13.70
CA HIS A 11 -10.27 -16.48 12.85
C HIS A 11 -10.87 -16.26 11.46
N PHE A 12 -11.40 -17.29 10.81
CA PHE A 12 -12.07 -17.16 9.51
C PHE A 12 -13.32 -16.28 9.62
N ALA A 13 -14.14 -16.52 10.64
CA ALA A 13 -15.36 -15.75 10.86
C ALA A 13 -15.05 -14.28 11.14
N GLU A 14 -14.07 -13.97 12.02
CA GLU A 14 -13.63 -12.60 12.31
C GLU A 14 -13.11 -11.88 11.06
N SER A 15 -12.32 -12.58 10.21
CA SER A 15 -11.79 -12.03 8.96
C SER A 15 -12.90 -11.71 7.95
N ALA A 16 -13.83 -12.64 7.76
CA ALA A 16 -14.96 -12.45 6.85
C ALA A 16 -15.87 -11.29 7.30
N GLN A 17 -16.19 -11.26 8.61
CA GLN A 17 -17.05 -10.22 9.18
C GLN A 17 -16.43 -8.83 9.01
N LEU A 18 -15.13 -8.67 9.32
CA LEU A 18 -14.43 -7.39 9.14
C LEU A 18 -14.49 -6.89 7.69
N LYS A 19 -14.31 -7.77 6.70
CA LYS A 19 -14.37 -7.40 5.28
C LYS A 19 -15.76 -6.89 4.89
N LEU A 20 -16.82 -7.56 5.39
CA LEU A 20 -18.21 -7.14 5.15
C LEU A 20 -18.55 -5.80 5.83
N GLU A 21 -18.04 -5.56 7.03
CA GLU A 21 -18.28 -4.31 7.75
C GLU A 21 -17.48 -3.12 7.19
N ALA A 22 -16.31 -3.39 6.61
CA ALA A 22 -15.41 -2.34 6.13
C ALA A 22 -15.71 -1.89 4.69
N VAL A 23 -16.39 -2.70 3.87
CA VAL A 23 -16.52 -2.48 2.43
C VAL A 23 -17.19 -1.17 2.08
N ASP A 24 -18.28 -0.80 2.75
CA ASP A 24 -19.03 0.42 2.43
C ASP A 24 -18.22 1.70 2.67
N GLY A 25 -17.32 1.68 3.66
CA GLY A 25 -16.42 2.79 3.95
C GLY A 25 -15.15 2.79 3.08
N LEU A 26 -14.67 1.61 2.68
CA LEU A 26 -13.42 1.49 1.93
C LEU A 26 -13.61 1.56 0.42
N ALA A 27 -14.71 1.04 -0.14
CA ALA A 27 -14.88 0.94 -1.58
C ALA A 27 -14.80 2.29 -2.31
N PRO A 28 -15.42 3.39 -1.84
CA PRO A 28 -15.27 4.71 -2.47
C PRO A 28 -13.82 5.20 -2.46
N GLU A 29 -13.10 5.00 -1.35
CA GLU A 29 -11.72 5.44 -1.20
C GLU A 29 -10.76 4.57 -2.02
N ILE A 30 -11.00 3.26 -2.14
CA ILE A 30 -10.24 2.37 -3.05
C ILE A 30 -10.44 2.81 -4.49
N SER A 31 -11.68 3.13 -4.91
CA SER A 31 -11.95 3.65 -6.25
C SER A 31 -11.21 4.95 -6.53
N ARG A 32 -11.17 5.89 -5.55
CA ARG A 32 -10.39 7.12 -5.66
C ARG A 32 -8.90 6.85 -5.76
N ALA A 33 -8.37 5.94 -4.96
CA ALA A 33 -6.97 5.52 -5.00
C ALA A 33 -6.62 4.89 -6.36
N ALA A 34 -7.47 4.01 -6.89
CA ALA A 34 -7.28 3.40 -8.21
C ALA A 34 -7.24 4.46 -9.32
N SER A 35 -8.10 5.48 -9.27
CA SER A 35 -8.07 6.60 -10.22
C SER A 35 -6.74 7.36 -10.15
N ILE A 36 -6.21 7.63 -8.95
CA ILE A 36 -4.90 8.27 -8.75
C ILE A 36 -3.77 7.44 -9.36
N LEU A 37 -3.78 6.12 -9.15
CA LEU A 37 -2.77 5.21 -9.71
C LEU A 37 -2.84 5.19 -11.25
N THR A 38 -4.03 5.09 -11.79
CA THR A 38 -4.25 5.05 -13.25
C THR A 38 -3.85 6.37 -13.91
N GLU A 39 -4.18 7.52 -13.33
CA GLU A 39 -3.73 8.83 -13.80
C GLU A 39 -2.20 8.94 -13.83
N CYS A 40 -1.53 8.44 -12.79
CA CYS A 40 -0.07 8.39 -12.72
C CYS A 40 0.52 7.56 -13.87
N LEU A 41 -0.03 6.36 -14.10
CA LEU A 41 0.42 5.45 -15.14
C LEU A 41 0.16 6.01 -16.55
N PHE A 42 -0.97 6.65 -16.80
CA PHE A 42 -1.25 7.32 -18.08
C PHE A 42 -0.37 8.54 -18.35
N ALA A 43 0.19 9.14 -17.30
CA ALA A 43 1.14 10.25 -17.41
C ALA A 43 2.61 9.80 -17.46
N ASP A 44 2.87 8.53 -17.79
CA ASP A 44 4.22 7.92 -17.80
C ASP A 44 4.94 7.98 -16.45
N GLY A 45 4.19 8.11 -15.36
CA GLY A 45 4.68 8.05 -14.00
C GLY A 45 4.90 6.62 -13.52
N LYS A 46 5.47 6.48 -12.32
CA LYS A 46 5.68 5.19 -11.66
C LYS A 46 5.14 5.18 -10.24
N ILE A 47 4.97 3.98 -9.70
CA ILE A 47 4.49 3.79 -8.33
C ILE A 47 5.63 3.23 -7.49
N LEU A 48 5.93 3.90 -6.38
CA LEU A 48 6.86 3.43 -5.37
C LEU A 48 6.06 2.87 -4.19
N ALA A 49 6.38 1.67 -3.73
CA ALA A 49 5.67 1.03 -2.62
C ALA A 49 6.59 0.73 -1.45
N CYS A 50 6.16 1.02 -0.21
CA CYS A 50 6.96 0.74 0.99
C CYS A 50 6.11 0.26 2.16
N GLY A 51 6.73 -0.49 3.06
CA GLY A 51 6.16 -1.00 4.30
C GLY A 51 7.15 -1.87 5.05
N ASN A 52 6.81 -2.29 6.27
CA ASN A 52 7.66 -3.11 7.12
C ASN A 52 7.06 -4.50 7.36
N GLY A 53 7.89 -5.53 7.50
CA GLY A 53 7.45 -6.89 7.81
C GLY A 53 6.44 -7.43 6.81
N GLY A 54 5.23 -7.80 7.23
CA GLY A 54 4.13 -8.23 6.34
C GLY A 54 3.77 -7.15 5.33
N SER A 55 3.75 -5.88 5.74
CA SER A 55 3.51 -4.76 4.83
C SER A 55 4.64 -4.53 3.81
N ALA A 56 5.88 -5.00 4.08
CA ALA A 56 6.93 -5.06 3.06
C ALA A 56 6.62 -6.12 2.01
N SER A 57 6.09 -7.27 2.44
CA SER A 57 5.60 -8.31 1.52
C SER A 57 4.44 -7.82 0.67
N ASP A 58 3.50 -7.06 1.26
CA ASP A 58 2.39 -6.43 0.55
C ASP A 58 2.89 -5.44 -0.52
N ALA A 59 3.90 -4.62 -0.20
CA ALA A 59 4.52 -3.70 -1.15
C ALA A 59 5.21 -4.42 -2.32
N GLN A 60 5.87 -5.57 -2.05
CA GLN A 60 6.46 -6.42 -3.08
C GLN A 60 5.39 -7.09 -3.94
N HIS A 61 4.34 -7.61 -3.32
CA HIS A 61 3.22 -8.24 -4.01
C HIS A 61 2.57 -7.24 -4.97
N PHE A 62 2.20 -6.04 -4.50
CA PHE A 62 1.64 -5.00 -5.35
C PHE A 62 2.54 -4.65 -6.55
N ALA A 63 3.83 -4.46 -6.33
CA ALA A 63 4.77 -4.18 -7.41
C ALA A 63 4.88 -5.34 -8.41
N ALA A 64 4.85 -6.60 -7.93
CA ALA A 64 4.88 -7.78 -8.78
C ALA A 64 3.62 -7.90 -9.65
N GLU A 65 2.44 -7.61 -9.09
CA GLU A 65 1.18 -7.61 -9.83
C GLU A 65 1.18 -6.55 -10.95
N LEU A 66 1.79 -5.39 -10.74
CA LEU A 66 1.86 -4.34 -11.76
C LEU A 66 2.93 -4.61 -12.82
N VAL A 67 4.14 -5.02 -12.43
CA VAL A 67 5.25 -5.28 -13.36
C VAL A 67 5.06 -6.60 -14.13
N GLY A 68 4.52 -7.62 -13.49
CA GLY A 68 4.14 -8.86 -14.13
C GLY A 68 2.76 -8.74 -14.78
N ARG A 69 1.81 -9.38 -14.18
CA ARG A 69 0.37 -9.23 -14.49
C ARG A 69 -0.44 -9.57 -13.23
N PHE A 70 -1.63 -9.03 -13.11
CA PHE A 70 -2.62 -9.48 -12.10
C PHE A 70 -3.40 -10.68 -12.65
N GLU A 71 -4.58 -10.51 -13.21
CA GLU A 71 -5.36 -11.62 -13.77
C GLU A 71 -5.31 -11.65 -15.31
N ARG A 72 -5.21 -10.49 -15.96
CA ARG A 72 -5.25 -10.33 -17.42
C ARG A 72 -3.86 -10.03 -17.99
N GLU A 73 -3.60 -10.51 -19.21
CA GLU A 73 -2.38 -10.15 -19.96
C GLU A 73 -2.45 -8.68 -20.40
N ARG A 74 -1.39 -7.92 -20.11
CA ARG A 74 -1.22 -6.52 -20.49
C ARG A 74 0.28 -6.13 -20.51
N PRO A 75 0.64 -4.98 -21.08
CA PRO A 75 1.99 -4.42 -20.92
C PRO A 75 2.36 -4.21 -19.45
N GLU A 76 3.63 -4.29 -19.15
CA GLU A 76 4.20 -4.07 -17.83
C GLU A 76 3.93 -2.63 -17.35
N LEU A 77 3.54 -2.47 -16.09
CA LEU A 77 3.28 -1.17 -15.47
C LEU A 77 4.41 -0.82 -14.49
N PRO A 78 4.92 0.43 -14.50
CA PRO A 78 6.09 0.80 -13.72
C PRO A 78 5.78 0.91 -12.22
N ALA A 79 6.19 -0.10 -11.46
CA ALA A 79 6.09 -0.14 -9.99
C ALA A 79 7.37 -0.69 -9.36
N ILE A 80 7.78 -0.13 -8.22
CA ILE A 80 8.99 -0.50 -7.50
C ILE A 80 8.67 -0.66 -6.01
N SER A 81 8.95 -1.85 -5.47
CA SER A 81 8.98 -2.01 -4.01
C SER A 81 10.31 -1.52 -3.45
N LEU A 82 10.26 -0.57 -2.52
CA LEU A 82 11.42 -0.03 -1.82
C LEU A 82 11.95 -0.96 -0.70
N ALA A 83 11.33 -2.13 -0.52
CA ALA A 83 11.67 -3.10 0.52
C ALA A 83 12.52 -4.28 0.00
N THR A 84 13.06 -4.21 -1.21
CA THR A 84 13.73 -5.35 -1.87
C THR A 84 15.26 -5.27 -1.89
N ASP A 85 15.84 -4.08 -2.01
CA ASP A 85 17.30 -3.91 -2.08
C ASP A 85 17.91 -4.00 -0.67
N THR A 86 18.36 -5.20 -0.31
CA THR A 86 18.94 -5.47 1.02
C THR A 86 20.24 -4.71 1.27
N SER A 87 21.04 -4.47 0.23
CA SER A 87 22.28 -3.70 0.35
C SER A 87 21.96 -2.25 0.71
N LEU A 88 21.00 -1.64 0.02
CA LEU A 88 20.57 -0.28 0.30
C LEU A 88 19.93 -0.16 1.68
N LEU A 89 19.00 -1.06 2.04
CA LEU A 89 18.33 -1.04 3.33
C LEU A 89 19.34 -1.15 4.50
N THR A 90 20.28 -2.07 4.39
CA THR A 90 21.29 -2.29 5.45
C THR A 90 22.30 -1.15 5.52
N ALA A 91 22.80 -0.65 4.39
CA ALA A 91 23.73 0.48 4.36
C ALA A 91 23.09 1.75 4.95
N VAL A 92 21.89 2.10 4.52
CA VAL A 92 21.18 3.30 5.03
C VAL A 92 20.87 3.16 6.53
N ALA A 93 20.44 1.96 6.97
CA ALA A 93 20.16 1.73 8.38
C ALA A 93 21.42 1.82 9.25
N ASN A 94 22.58 1.33 8.74
CA ASN A 94 23.87 1.38 9.44
C ASN A 94 24.49 2.78 9.48
N ASP A 95 24.48 3.49 8.34
CA ASP A 95 25.22 4.74 8.18
C ASP A 95 24.41 5.97 8.64
N TYR A 96 23.07 5.86 8.67
CA TYR A 96 22.16 6.94 9.05
C TYR A 96 21.15 6.49 10.11
N SER A 97 20.01 5.94 9.70
CA SER A 97 19.01 5.32 10.59
C SER A 97 18.02 4.45 9.78
N PHE A 98 17.39 3.50 10.43
CA PHE A 98 16.30 2.71 9.82
C PHE A 98 15.11 3.60 9.40
N GLU A 99 14.92 4.72 10.04
CA GLU A 99 13.89 5.70 9.68
C GLU A 99 14.07 6.25 8.27
N GLN A 100 15.31 6.33 7.76
CA GLN A 100 15.63 6.93 6.46
C GLN A 100 15.62 5.95 5.28
N VAL A 101 15.44 4.63 5.52
CA VAL A 101 15.62 3.59 4.50
C VAL A 101 14.71 3.76 3.28
N PHE A 102 13.47 4.20 3.46
CA PHE A 102 12.54 4.47 2.36
C PHE A 102 12.63 5.91 1.85
N ALA A 103 12.76 6.87 2.76
CA ALA A 103 12.82 8.29 2.41
C ALA A 103 14.00 8.61 1.47
N LYS A 104 15.18 7.97 1.65
CA LYS A 104 16.32 8.14 0.74
C LYS A 104 16.01 7.63 -0.67
N GLN A 105 15.32 6.51 -0.78
CA GLN A 105 14.90 5.95 -2.07
C GLN A 105 13.84 6.84 -2.75
N VAL A 106 12.85 7.31 -2.01
CA VAL A 106 11.84 8.26 -2.52
C VAL A 106 12.51 9.53 -3.06
N ARG A 107 13.48 10.11 -2.32
CA ARG A 107 14.22 11.28 -2.81
C ARG A 107 15.05 11.03 -4.06
N ALA A 108 15.58 9.81 -4.21
CA ALA A 108 16.43 9.44 -5.36
C ALA A 108 15.60 9.08 -6.61
N LEU A 109 14.50 8.37 -6.45
CA LEU A 109 13.73 7.74 -7.53
C LEU A 109 12.45 8.49 -7.88
N GLY A 110 11.81 9.12 -6.87
CA GLY A 110 10.52 9.78 -7.03
C GLY A 110 10.63 11.09 -7.80
N THR A 111 9.68 11.32 -8.67
CA THR A 111 9.52 12.56 -9.46
C THR A 111 8.09 13.08 -9.34
N LYS A 112 7.88 14.34 -9.71
CA LYS A 112 6.54 14.95 -9.74
C LYS A 112 5.60 14.10 -10.59
N GLY A 113 4.41 13.82 -10.07
CA GLY A 113 3.39 13.01 -10.73
C GLY A 113 3.45 11.53 -10.40
N ASP A 114 4.55 11.03 -9.83
CA ASP A 114 4.61 9.66 -9.29
C ASP A 114 3.68 9.50 -8.07
N VAL A 115 3.43 8.25 -7.70
CA VAL A 115 2.65 7.90 -6.51
C VAL A 115 3.47 7.09 -5.53
N LEU A 116 3.35 7.38 -4.23
CA LEU A 116 3.84 6.54 -3.15
C LEU A 116 2.68 5.73 -2.54
N LEU A 117 2.75 4.40 -2.60
CA LEU A 117 1.93 3.49 -1.81
C LEU A 117 2.64 3.20 -0.48
N ALA A 118 2.12 3.75 0.61
CA ALA A 118 2.73 3.73 1.94
C ALA A 118 1.92 2.81 2.88
N ILE A 119 2.50 1.67 3.31
CA ILE A 119 1.75 0.64 4.04
C ILE A 119 2.23 0.55 5.49
N SER A 120 1.33 0.82 6.45
CA SER A 120 1.61 0.73 7.89
C SER A 120 0.35 0.40 8.69
N THR A 121 0.22 -0.82 9.17
CA THR A 121 -0.97 -1.27 9.95
C THR A 121 -1.23 -0.44 11.22
N SER A 122 -0.21 0.18 11.80
CA SER A 122 -0.35 1.05 12.97
C SER A 122 -0.59 2.52 12.62
N GLY A 123 -0.27 2.93 11.39
CA GLY A 123 -0.21 4.34 11.01
C GLY A 123 0.93 5.14 11.67
N ASN A 124 1.90 4.46 12.32
CA ASN A 124 2.93 5.12 13.14
C ASN A 124 4.36 4.67 12.84
N SER A 125 4.60 4.02 11.70
CA SER A 125 5.94 3.58 11.31
C SER A 125 6.81 4.77 10.89
N ALA A 126 7.84 5.12 11.65
CA ALA A 126 8.66 6.32 11.44
C ALA A 126 9.30 6.37 10.04
N ASN A 127 9.79 5.24 9.51
CA ASN A 127 10.36 5.17 8.17
C ASN A 127 9.33 5.35 7.05
N VAL A 128 8.08 4.91 7.27
CA VAL A 128 6.97 5.14 6.32
C VAL A 128 6.54 6.60 6.35
N MET A 129 6.45 7.23 7.54
CA MET A 129 6.17 8.65 7.70
C MET A 129 7.23 9.51 7.01
N ALA A 130 8.51 9.21 7.22
CA ALA A 130 9.62 9.92 6.54
C ALA A 130 9.57 9.75 5.01
N ALA A 131 9.10 8.59 4.50
CA ALA A 131 8.89 8.38 3.07
C ALA A 131 7.74 9.25 2.52
N ILE A 132 6.63 9.39 3.26
CA ILE A 132 5.48 10.25 2.92
C ILE A 132 5.94 11.72 2.84
N GLU A 133 6.67 12.22 3.85
CA GLU A 133 7.22 13.57 3.82
C GLU A 133 8.18 13.81 2.63
N ALA A 134 8.98 12.79 2.30
CA ALA A 134 9.85 12.86 1.14
C ALA A 134 9.05 12.87 -0.18
N ALA A 135 7.97 12.11 -0.28
CA ALA A 135 7.08 12.08 -1.44
C ALA A 135 6.41 13.45 -1.66
N HIS A 136 5.87 14.08 -0.61
CA HIS A 136 5.29 15.41 -0.69
C HIS A 136 6.31 16.47 -1.17
N LYS A 137 7.56 16.41 -0.66
CA LYS A 137 8.65 17.29 -1.12
C LYS A 137 9.05 17.07 -2.58
N ARG A 138 8.74 15.89 -3.13
CA ARG A 138 8.95 15.55 -4.55
C ARG A 138 7.71 15.79 -5.41
N GLU A 139 6.66 16.41 -4.87
CA GLU A 139 5.37 16.65 -5.53
C GLU A 139 4.70 15.35 -6.04
N MET A 140 4.90 14.25 -5.29
CA MET A 140 4.22 12.98 -5.50
C MET A 140 2.90 12.98 -4.71
N ARG A 141 1.90 12.23 -5.20
CA ARG A 141 0.70 11.89 -4.41
C ARG A 141 0.97 10.66 -3.54
N VAL A 142 0.24 10.54 -2.44
CA VAL A 142 0.37 9.43 -1.50
C VAL A 142 -0.95 8.67 -1.37
N ILE A 143 -0.85 7.34 -1.44
CA ILE A 143 -1.90 6.42 -1.02
C ILE A 143 -1.37 5.70 0.20
N ALA A 144 -1.97 5.94 1.36
CA ALA A 144 -1.63 5.23 2.59
C ALA A 144 -2.59 4.07 2.83
N MET A 145 -2.07 2.91 3.21
CA MET A 145 -2.85 1.78 3.70
C MET A 145 -2.56 1.60 5.19
N THR A 146 -3.55 1.91 6.02
CA THR A 146 -3.39 1.96 7.47
C THR A 146 -4.44 1.14 8.20
N GLY A 147 -4.39 1.15 9.51
CA GLY A 147 -5.38 0.64 10.44
C GLY A 147 -5.33 1.43 11.74
N LYS A 148 -6.03 0.98 12.78
CA LYS A 148 -6.00 1.59 14.13
C LYS A 148 -6.30 3.09 14.12
N GLY A 149 -7.25 3.53 13.26
CA GLY A 149 -7.62 4.93 13.14
C GLY A 149 -6.67 5.80 12.33
N GLY A 150 -5.72 5.22 11.60
CA GLY A 150 -4.81 5.95 10.71
C GLY A 150 -3.50 6.41 11.36
N GLY A 151 -3.45 6.56 12.68
CA GLY A 151 -2.29 7.05 13.41
C GLY A 151 -1.78 8.40 12.89
N HIS A 152 -0.51 8.72 13.13
CA HIS A 152 0.10 9.95 12.63
C HIS A 152 0.21 10.02 11.10
N ILE A 153 0.21 8.87 10.40
CA ILE A 153 0.15 8.88 8.93
C ILE A 153 -1.14 9.54 8.45
N GLY A 154 -2.28 9.29 9.11
CA GLY A 154 -3.54 9.97 8.78
C GLY A 154 -3.47 11.50 8.87
N GLU A 155 -2.68 12.02 9.82
CA GLU A 155 -2.46 13.46 10.01
C GLU A 155 -1.53 14.08 8.95
N LEU A 156 -0.68 13.28 8.32
CA LEU A 156 0.23 13.73 7.26
C LEU A 156 -0.46 13.86 5.89
N MET A 157 -1.64 13.28 5.69
CA MET A 157 -2.33 13.29 4.40
C MET A 157 -2.75 14.70 3.97
N THR A 158 -2.49 15.01 2.71
CA THR A 158 -2.90 16.27 2.06
C THR A 158 -4.17 16.05 1.21
N PRO A 159 -4.87 17.11 0.76
CA PRO A 159 -6.10 16.96 -0.01
C PRO A 159 -6.00 16.13 -1.29
N GLY A 160 -4.80 15.96 -1.85
CA GLY A 160 -4.54 15.11 -3.03
C GLY A 160 -4.29 13.64 -2.74
N ASP A 161 -4.18 13.28 -1.45
CA ASP A 161 -3.84 11.93 -1.00
C ASP A 161 -5.08 11.10 -0.64
N VAL A 162 -4.88 9.80 -0.42
CA VAL A 162 -5.92 8.87 0.07
C VAL A 162 -5.37 8.06 1.24
N ASN A 163 -6.14 7.94 2.32
CA ASN A 163 -5.85 7.04 3.42
C ASN A 163 -6.88 5.91 3.49
N LEU A 164 -6.50 4.72 3.07
CA LEU A 164 -7.29 3.50 3.15
C LEU A 164 -7.13 2.90 4.56
N CYS A 165 -7.93 3.39 5.50
CA CYS A 165 -7.82 3.00 6.91
C CYS A 165 -8.77 1.87 7.26
N VAL A 166 -8.24 0.68 7.53
CA VAL A 166 -9.03 -0.48 7.98
C VAL A 166 -9.53 -0.25 9.41
N PRO A 167 -10.85 -0.35 9.66
CA PRO A 167 -11.45 -0.05 10.98
C PRO A 167 -11.26 -1.21 11.97
N HIS A 168 -10.02 -1.57 12.27
CA HIS A 168 -9.68 -2.65 13.21
C HIS A 168 -8.39 -2.37 13.98
N SER A 169 -8.22 -3.00 15.17
CA SER A 169 -7.05 -2.81 16.02
C SER A 169 -6.00 -3.92 15.90
N ARG A 170 -6.40 -5.11 15.42
CA ARG A 170 -5.53 -6.29 15.34
C ARG A 170 -4.78 -6.31 14.02
N THR A 171 -3.44 -6.29 14.09
CA THR A 171 -2.55 -6.22 12.91
C THR A 171 -2.84 -7.31 11.87
N ALA A 172 -3.03 -8.58 12.30
CA ALA A 172 -3.31 -9.68 11.38
C ALA A 172 -4.59 -9.44 10.55
N ARG A 173 -5.65 -8.95 11.19
CA ARG A 173 -6.92 -8.62 10.51
C ARG A 173 -6.76 -7.47 9.53
N ILE A 174 -6.02 -6.43 9.92
CA ILE A 174 -5.71 -5.28 9.06
C ILE A 174 -4.94 -5.75 7.80
N GLN A 175 -3.91 -6.58 7.96
CA GLN A 175 -3.13 -7.10 6.82
C GLN A 175 -3.96 -7.93 5.85
N GLU A 176 -4.91 -8.75 6.34
CA GLU A 176 -5.81 -9.52 5.48
C GLU A 176 -6.74 -8.63 4.62
N VAL A 177 -7.10 -7.46 5.13
CA VAL A 177 -7.86 -6.46 4.35
C VAL A 177 -6.93 -5.68 3.43
N HIS A 178 -5.70 -5.34 3.86
CA HIS A 178 -4.70 -4.70 3.00
C HIS A 178 -4.42 -5.53 1.75
N LEU A 179 -4.25 -6.86 1.90
CA LEU A 179 -4.07 -7.75 0.76
C LEU A 179 -5.26 -7.70 -0.21
N LEU A 180 -6.48 -7.73 0.31
CA LEU A 180 -7.68 -7.61 -0.54
C LEU A 180 -7.74 -6.24 -1.25
N MET A 181 -7.39 -5.15 -0.57
CA MET A 181 -7.34 -3.82 -1.18
C MET A 181 -6.30 -3.75 -2.31
N ILE A 182 -5.14 -4.41 -2.17
CA ILE A 182 -4.14 -4.53 -3.25
C ILE A 182 -4.76 -5.19 -4.48
N HIS A 183 -5.48 -6.29 -4.32
CA HIS A 183 -6.16 -6.96 -5.44
C HIS A 183 -7.23 -6.06 -6.06
N CYS A 184 -8.04 -5.36 -5.27
CA CYS A 184 -9.02 -4.40 -5.77
C CYS A 184 -8.39 -3.24 -6.55
N LEU A 185 -7.23 -2.74 -6.11
CA LEU A 185 -6.49 -1.70 -6.84
C LEU A 185 -5.94 -2.22 -8.17
N CYS A 186 -5.38 -3.42 -8.20
CA CYS A 186 -4.88 -4.05 -9.42
C CYS A 186 -6.01 -4.33 -10.42
N ASP A 187 -7.14 -4.89 -9.95
CA ASP A 187 -8.33 -5.13 -10.76
C ASP A 187 -8.88 -3.83 -11.37
N ALA A 188 -9.03 -2.78 -10.56
CA ALA A 188 -9.52 -1.49 -11.03
C ALA A 188 -8.58 -0.81 -12.05
N ILE A 189 -7.25 -0.99 -11.91
CA ILE A 189 -6.26 -0.54 -12.88
C ILE A 189 -6.45 -1.32 -14.19
N ASP A 190 -6.50 -2.66 -14.13
CA ASP A 190 -6.68 -3.52 -15.29
C ASP A 190 -8.01 -3.22 -16.02
N ALA A 191 -9.11 -3.07 -15.29
CA ALA A 191 -10.42 -2.69 -15.86
C ALA A 191 -10.36 -1.33 -16.57
N THR A 192 -9.65 -0.35 -16.00
CA THR A 192 -9.53 0.99 -16.62
C THR A 192 -8.66 0.95 -17.89
N LEU A 193 -7.59 0.15 -17.89
CA LEU A 193 -6.67 0.06 -19.03
C LEU A 193 -7.20 -0.79 -20.18
N LEU A 194 -7.91 -1.88 -19.85
CA LEU A 194 -8.33 -2.91 -20.82
C LEU A 194 -9.82 -2.89 -21.14
N GLY A 195 -10.59 -2.11 -20.37
CA GLY A 195 -12.07 -2.15 -20.38
C GLY A 195 -12.64 -3.28 -19.54
N ASP A 196 -13.91 -3.16 -19.14
CA ASP A 196 -14.65 -4.23 -18.46
C ASP A 196 -14.82 -5.44 -19.39
N GLU A 197 -14.57 -6.63 -18.87
CA GLU A 197 -15.05 -7.85 -19.51
C GLU A 197 -16.55 -7.99 -19.21
N SER A 198 -17.37 -7.61 -20.16
CA SER A 198 -18.83 -7.86 -20.14
C SER A 198 -19.16 -9.29 -20.57
#